data_771b1eb2ffb01d561bc7bd5de37b1f08
#
_entry.id   771b1eb2ffb01d561bc7bd5de37b1f08
#
_cell.length_a   1.000
_cell.length_b   1.000
_cell.length_c   1.000
_cell.angle_alpha   90.00
_cell.angle_beta   90.00
_cell.angle_gamma   90.00
#
_symmetry.space_group_name_H-M   'P 1'
#
loop_
_entity.id
_entity.type
_entity.pdbx_description
1 polymer ?
#
loop_
_entity_poly.entity_id
_entity_poly.type
_entity_poly.pdbx_seq_one_letter_code
_entity_poly.pdbx_strand_id
1 'polypeptide(L)'
;MCDEIPLTGGRMTQGVVKKGDYVLRPCCLNSAFVHKVLMWLEKKGVSVAPKFIGIADDGREITTFLNGISPKNLGTYNGNTQWKPTDRQLFEVGKIIKTLHTALFDFPGCVNGQTVCHNDLSPCNFMFINDLPYAVFDWDAADIGNPLDDLAYAAWMWSNLGNDENSPADIGKTINAILDAYGLSKEKRILLDERIHEQIQRVAKSLLAANLIPNSQWANDVDQRFYKIQNEVILYYAN
;
A
#
# COMPACT_ATOMS: atom_id res chain seq x y z
N MET A 1 -8.00 24.11 -24.05
CA MET A 1 -8.45 22.83 -23.43
C MET A 1 -7.18 22.08 -23.07
N CYS A 2 -7.00 21.61 -21.83
CA CYS A 2 -5.84 20.77 -21.51
C CYS A 2 -6.03 19.40 -22.15
N ASP A 3 -5.01 18.91 -22.86
CA ASP A 3 -5.03 17.59 -23.48
C ASP A 3 -5.02 16.50 -22.41
N GLU A 4 -5.68 15.38 -22.68
CA GLU A 4 -5.63 14.19 -21.85
C GLU A 4 -4.37 13.38 -22.19
N ILE A 5 -3.52 13.17 -21.19
CA ILE A 5 -2.26 12.43 -21.31
C ILE A 5 -2.46 11.07 -20.66
N PRO A 6 -2.38 9.95 -21.41
CA PRO A 6 -2.50 8.62 -20.82
C PRO A 6 -1.43 8.37 -19.74
N LEU A 7 -1.87 7.90 -18.57
CA LEU A 7 -0.97 7.41 -17.52
C LEU A 7 -0.78 5.91 -17.71
N THR A 8 0.45 5.54 -18.08
CA THR A 8 0.83 4.14 -18.31
C THR A 8 1.35 3.52 -17.01
N GLY A 9 1.06 2.25 -16.82
CA GLY A 9 1.66 1.49 -15.72
C GLY A 9 0.68 0.88 -14.72
N GLY A 10 -0.62 1.20 -14.74
CA GLY A 10 -1.66 0.45 -14.00
C GLY A 10 -1.84 -0.95 -14.58
N ARG A 11 -1.92 -1.98 -13.71
CA ARG A 11 -2.14 -3.37 -14.17
C ARG A 11 -3.62 -3.69 -14.38
N MET A 12 -4.50 -3.08 -13.59
CA MET A 12 -5.92 -3.44 -13.52
C MET A 12 -6.84 -2.41 -14.17
N THR A 13 -6.55 -1.12 -14.06
CA THR A 13 -7.43 -0.06 -14.56
C THR A 13 -6.89 0.54 -15.84
N GLN A 14 -7.64 0.37 -16.95
CA GLN A 14 -7.34 1.00 -18.22
C GLN A 14 -8.04 2.37 -18.32
N GLY A 15 -7.54 3.25 -19.19
CA GLY A 15 -8.17 4.54 -19.45
C GLY A 15 -7.90 5.61 -18.39
N VAL A 16 -6.87 5.44 -17.59
CA VAL A 16 -6.42 6.46 -16.63
C VAL A 16 -5.64 7.54 -17.37
N VAL A 17 -6.04 8.81 -17.22
CA VAL A 17 -5.40 9.95 -17.89
C VAL A 17 -5.11 11.08 -16.91
N LYS A 18 -4.04 11.83 -17.18
CA LYS A 18 -3.80 13.13 -16.58
C LYS A 18 -4.41 14.24 -17.44
N LYS A 19 -5.12 15.17 -16.81
CA LYS A 19 -5.68 16.37 -17.45
C LYS A 19 -5.42 17.59 -16.55
N GLY A 20 -4.40 18.38 -16.91
CA GLY A 20 -3.94 19.44 -16.03
C GLY A 20 -3.43 18.91 -14.70
N ASP A 21 -3.98 19.39 -13.59
CA ASP A 21 -3.63 18.97 -12.23
C ASP A 21 -4.51 17.83 -11.71
N TYR A 22 -5.21 17.14 -12.58
CA TYR A 22 -6.16 16.09 -12.22
C TYR A 22 -5.84 14.77 -12.90
N VAL A 23 -6.31 13.68 -12.26
CA VAL A 23 -6.40 12.34 -12.82
C VAL A 23 -7.87 12.02 -13.06
N LEU A 24 -8.19 11.56 -14.28
CA LEU A 24 -9.49 11.01 -14.60
C LEU A 24 -9.34 9.51 -14.85
N ARG A 25 -10.21 8.71 -14.22
CA ARG A 25 -10.21 7.26 -14.38
C ARG A 25 -11.62 6.68 -14.30
N PRO A 26 -11.89 5.54 -14.94
CA PRO A 26 -13.15 4.83 -14.76
C PRO A 26 -13.42 4.50 -13.30
N CYS A 27 -14.67 4.63 -12.87
CA CYS A 27 -15.08 4.15 -11.55
C CYS A 27 -15.00 2.62 -11.48
N CYS A 28 -14.56 2.10 -10.34
CA CYS A 28 -14.62 0.67 -9.98
C CYS A 28 -15.79 0.40 -9.02
N LEU A 29 -15.99 -0.87 -8.66
CA LEU A 29 -17.06 -1.26 -7.73
C LEU A 29 -16.95 -0.58 -6.36
N ASN A 30 -15.71 -0.26 -5.93
CA ASN A 30 -15.43 0.34 -4.63
C ASN A 30 -15.38 1.87 -4.64
N SER A 31 -15.48 2.53 -5.81
CA SER A 31 -15.29 3.99 -5.96
C SER A 31 -16.15 4.80 -4.99
N ALA A 32 -17.41 4.41 -4.78
CA ALA A 32 -18.31 5.14 -3.87
C ALA A 32 -17.80 5.14 -2.40
N PHE A 33 -17.17 4.08 -1.95
CA PHE A 33 -16.51 4.02 -0.64
C PHE A 33 -15.22 4.84 -0.63
N VAL A 34 -14.38 4.66 -1.64
CA VAL A 34 -13.11 5.40 -1.79
C VAL A 34 -13.32 6.91 -1.82
N HIS A 35 -14.35 7.40 -2.54
CA HIS A 35 -14.69 8.83 -2.56
C HIS A 35 -14.96 9.36 -1.15
N LYS A 36 -15.72 8.61 -0.33
CA LYS A 36 -16.00 9.00 1.08
C LYS A 36 -14.71 9.03 1.90
N VAL A 37 -13.81 8.05 1.71
CA VAL A 37 -12.52 7.99 2.40
C VAL A 37 -11.66 9.20 2.03
N LEU A 38 -11.50 9.50 0.75
CA LEU A 38 -10.69 10.64 0.28
C LEU A 38 -11.26 11.99 0.76
N MET A 39 -12.58 12.17 0.70
CA MET A 39 -13.25 13.36 1.26
C MET A 39 -13.03 13.47 2.77
N TRP A 40 -13.04 12.34 3.49
CA TRP A 40 -12.78 12.34 4.93
C TRP A 40 -11.35 12.73 5.25
N LEU A 41 -10.36 12.18 4.53
CA LEU A 41 -8.95 12.55 4.65
C LEU A 41 -8.74 14.04 4.38
N GLU A 42 -9.37 14.58 3.34
CA GLU A 42 -9.31 16.02 3.05
C GLU A 42 -9.91 16.86 4.20
N LYS A 43 -11.08 16.47 4.72
CA LYS A 43 -11.71 17.12 5.89
C LYS A 43 -10.81 17.11 7.12
N LYS A 44 -10.00 16.05 7.30
CA LYS A 44 -9.01 15.93 8.39
C LYS A 44 -7.69 16.68 8.11
N GLY A 45 -7.56 17.35 6.97
CA GLY A 45 -6.34 18.07 6.57
C GLY A 45 -5.18 17.17 6.17
N VAL A 46 -5.44 15.90 5.81
CA VAL A 46 -4.41 14.96 5.39
C VAL A 46 -4.02 15.21 3.94
N SER A 47 -2.71 15.35 3.69
CA SER A 47 -2.14 15.65 2.37
C SER A 47 -1.38 14.47 1.74
N VAL A 48 -1.33 13.32 2.42
CA VAL A 48 -0.60 12.13 1.96
C VAL A 48 -1.45 11.20 1.08
N ALA A 49 -2.57 11.69 0.57
CA ALA A 49 -3.48 11.00 -0.36
C ALA A 49 -3.99 11.98 -1.41
N PRO A 50 -4.45 11.51 -2.59
CA PRO A 50 -5.13 12.38 -3.54
C PRO A 50 -6.45 12.87 -2.96
N LYS A 51 -6.93 14.02 -3.45
CA LYS A 51 -8.26 14.53 -3.12
C LYS A 51 -9.26 14.07 -4.16
N PHE A 52 -10.45 13.68 -3.74
CA PHE A 52 -11.57 13.47 -4.64
C PHE A 52 -12.19 14.82 -5.03
N ILE A 53 -12.30 15.09 -6.31
CA ILE A 53 -12.81 16.36 -6.86
C ILE A 53 -14.26 16.23 -7.32
N GLY A 54 -14.62 15.07 -7.87
CA GLY A 54 -15.97 14.83 -8.40
C GLY A 54 -16.00 13.77 -9.50
N ILE A 55 -17.11 13.78 -10.22
CA ILE A 55 -17.33 12.91 -11.39
C ILE A 55 -17.43 13.80 -12.62
N ALA A 56 -16.71 13.43 -13.68
CA ALA A 56 -16.77 14.09 -14.98
C ALA A 56 -18.10 13.77 -15.72
N ASP A 57 -18.45 14.58 -16.72
CA ASP A 57 -19.67 14.39 -17.53
C ASP A 57 -19.72 13.02 -18.22
N ASP A 58 -18.57 12.42 -18.48
CA ASP A 58 -18.43 11.08 -19.08
C ASP A 58 -18.45 9.92 -18.05
N GLY A 59 -18.67 10.23 -16.78
CA GLY A 59 -18.80 9.26 -15.69
C GLY A 59 -17.47 8.83 -15.05
N ARG A 60 -16.33 9.36 -15.49
CA ARG A 60 -15.03 9.09 -14.85
C ARG A 60 -14.91 9.85 -13.53
N GLU A 61 -14.29 9.24 -12.53
CA GLU A 61 -13.92 9.93 -11.30
C GLU A 61 -12.71 10.86 -11.54
N ILE A 62 -12.70 11.98 -10.82
CA ILE A 62 -11.66 13.00 -10.87
C ILE A 62 -10.99 13.08 -9.49
N THR A 63 -9.68 12.90 -9.48
CA THR A 63 -8.85 13.13 -8.29
C THR A 63 -7.72 14.11 -8.60
N THR A 64 -7.10 14.69 -7.57
CA THR A 64 -5.88 15.49 -7.77
C THR A 64 -4.74 14.62 -8.27
N PHE A 65 -3.94 15.18 -9.20
CA PHE A 65 -2.70 14.54 -9.63
C PHE A 65 -1.61 14.73 -8.57
N LEU A 66 -0.99 13.63 -8.14
CA LEU A 66 0.15 13.65 -7.24
C LEU A 66 1.43 13.79 -8.08
N ASN A 67 2.16 14.89 -7.91
CA ASN A 67 3.42 15.10 -8.60
C ASN A 67 4.50 14.21 -7.99
N GLY A 68 5.44 13.75 -8.81
CA GLY A 68 6.56 12.92 -8.34
C GLY A 68 6.78 11.69 -9.19
N ILE A 69 7.49 10.74 -8.64
CA ILE A 69 7.89 9.50 -9.32
C ILE A 69 7.40 8.32 -8.48
N SER A 70 6.70 7.36 -9.10
CA SER A 70 6.46 6.06 -8.47
C SER A 70 7.68 5.15 -8.69
N PRO A 71 8.09 4.30 -7.72
CA PRO A 71 9.18 3.33 -7.88
C PRO A 71 9.04 2.44 -9.12
N LYS A 72 7.83 2.20 -9.57
CA LYS A 72 7.54 1.51 -10.82
C LYS A 72 8.22 2.13 -12.04
N ASN A 73 8.31 3.46 -12.08
CA ASN A 73 8.98 4.22 -13.14
C ASN A 73 10.50 4.28 -12.96
N LEU A 74 11.00 3.87 -11.78
CA LEU A 74 12.44 3.77 -11.51
C LEU A 74 13.04 2.43 -11.93
N GLY A 75 12.29 1.58 -12.64
CA GLY A 75 12.75 0.25 -13.07
C GLY A 75 12.85 -0.77 -11.93
N THR A 76 12.33 -0.42 -10.77
CA THR A 76 12.54 -1.15 -9.51
C THR A 76 11.49 -2.23 -9.23
N TYR A 77 10.51 -2.42 -10.09
CA TYR A 77 9.36 -3.26 -9.78
C TYR A 77 9.04 -4.30 -10.88
N ASN A 78 9.82 -5.36 -10.95
CA ASN A 78 9.45 -6.56 -11.73
C ASN A 78 10.12 -7.84 -11.22
N GLY A 79 10.07 -8.08 -9.90
CA GLY A 79 10.54 -9.35 -9.32
C GLY A 79 12.04 -9.60 -9.38
N ASN A 80 12.79 -8.72 -10.03
CA ASN A 80 14.23 -8.89 -10.27
C ASN A 80 15.02 -7.63 -9.91
N THR A 81 14.53 -6.84 -8.97
CA THR A 81 15.17 -5.57 -8.63
C THR A 81 16.00 -5.68 -7.37
N GLN A 82 17.25 -5.32 -7.50
CA GLN A 82 18.17 -5.07 -6.39
C GLN A 82 17.83 -3.79 -5.61
N TRP A 83 16.64 -3.17 -5.86
CA TRP A 83 16.25 -1.98 -5.12
C TRP A 83 15.95 -2.36 -3.67
N LYS A 84 16.66 -1.72 -2.78
CA LYS A 84 16.41 -1.81 -1.34
C LYS A 84 16.00 -0.42 -0.85
N PRO A 85 14.90 -0.30 -0.11
CA PRO A 85 14.53 0.96 0.49
C PRO A 85 15.60 1.39 1.51
N THR A 86 15.87 2.69 1.59
CA THR A 86 16.72 3.26 2.64
C THR A 86 15.95 3.36 3.96
N ASP A 87 16.66 3.41 5.09
CA ASP A 87 16.04 3.59 6.41
C ASP A 87 15.17 4.86 6.46
N ARG A 88 15.58 5.92 5.78
CA ARG A 88 14.82 7.16 5.70
C ARG A 88 13.51 6.98 4.91
N GLN A 89 13.53 6.21 3.84
CA GLN A 89 12.30 5.88 3.09
C GLN A 89 11.34 5.05 3.93
N LEU A 90 11.85 4.03 4.64
CA LEU A 90 11.06 3.18 5.53
C LEU A 90 10.44 3.99 6.69
N PHE A 91 11.20 4.94 7.24
CA PHE A 91 10.70 5.85 8.26
C PHE A 91 9.51 6.68 7.75
N GLU A 92 9.63 7.27 6.54
CA GLU A 92 8.52 8.04 5.96
C GLU A 92 7.31 7.15 5.63
N VAL A 93 7.52 5.91 5.17
CA VAL A 93 6.43 4.93 4.97
C VAL A 93 5.65 4.69 6.26
N GLY A 94 6.34 4.37 7.35
CA GLY A 94 5.69 4.14 8.65
C GLY A 94 4.90 5.36 9.14
N LYS A 95 5.45 6.58 8.95
CA LYS A 95 4.77 7.85 9.28
C LYS A 95 3.52 8.09 8.41
N ILE A 96 3.60 7.82 7.11
CA ILE A 96 2.46 7.96 6.20
C ILE A 96 1.34 7.02 6.64
N ILE A 97 1.62 5.74 6.88
CA ILE A 97 0.64 4.76 7.35
C ILE A 97 0.02 5.23 8.68
N LYS A 98 0.85 5.70 9.62
CA LYS A 98 0.36 6.25 10.90
C LYS A 98 -0.58 7.42 10.71
N THR A 99 -0.24 8.35 9.81
CA THR A 99 -1.04 9.53 9.51
C THR A 99 -2.41 9.14 8.96
N LEU A 100 -2.45 8.20 8.01
CA LEU A 100 -3.68 7.68 7.43
C LEU A 100 -4.55 7.01 8.48
N HIS A 101 -4.03 6.05 9.24
CA HIS A 101 -4.78 5.32 10.26
C HIS A 101 -5.30 6.25 11.36
N THR A 102 -4.50 7.24 11.78
CA THR A 102 -4.93 8.22 12.78
C THR A 102 -6.09 9.08 12.28
N ALA A 103 -6.07 9.49 11.02
CA ALA A 103 -7.14 10.30 10.43
C ALA A 103 -8.41 9.49 10.14
N LEU A 104 -8.27 8.20 9.91
CA LEU A 104 -9.36 7.29 9.53
C LEU A 104 -9.91 6.46 10.69
N PHE A 105 -9.34 6.56 11.88
CA PHE A 105 -9.78 5.83 13.07
C PHE A 105 -11.24 6.11 13.44
N ASP A 106 -11.72 7.35 13.24
CA ASP A 106 -13.09 7.78 13.50
C ASP A 106 -13.92 7.89 12.22
N PHE A 107 -13.51 7.22 11.14
CA PHE A 107 -14.31 7.16 9.92
C PHE A 107 -15.63 6.44 10.19
N PRO A 108 -16.76 6.94 9.64
CA PRO A 108 -18.08 6.35 9.86
C PRO A 108 -18.14 4.87 9.44
N GLY A 109 -18.48 4.00 10.38
CA GLY A 109 -18.51 2.55 10.21
C GLY A 109 -17.36 1.81 10.88
N CYS A 110 -16.27 2.48 11.25
CA CYS A 110 -15.24 1.88 12.08
C CYS A 110 -15.75 1.63 13.51
N VAL A 111 -15.46 0.45 14.05
CA VAL A 111 -15.68 0.14 15.47
C VAL A 111 -14.34 0.11 16.21
N ASN A 112 -14.38 -0.05 17.54
CA ASN A 112 -13.17 -0.01 18.36
C ASN A 112 -12.02 -0.85 17.82
N GLY A 113 -10.87 -0.21 17.61
CA GLY A 113 -9.65 -0.83 17.11
C GLY A 113 -9.56 -0.97 15.60
N GLN A 114 -10.59 -0.58 14.86
CA GLN A 114 -10.58 -0.52 13.40
C GLN A 114 -10.15 0.84 12.87
N THR A 115 -9.77 0.84 11.61
CA THR A 115 -9.55 2.01 10.75
C THR A 115 -10.00 1.66 9.33
N VAL A 116 -9.98 2.60 8.41
CA VAL A 116 -9.95 2.25 7.00
C VAL A 116 -8.52 1.86 6.66
N CYS A 117 -8.33 0.64 6.17
CA CYS A 117 -7.09 0.13 5.62
C CYS A 117 -7.03 0.41 4.11
N HIS A 118 -5.85 0.69 3.61
CA HIS A 118 -5.59 0.83 2.18
C HIS A 118 -5.59 -0.52 1.46
N ASN A 119 -5.09 -1.55 2.14
CA ASN A 119 -4.99 -2.95 1.70
C ASN A 119 -4.08 -3.22 0.49
N ASP A 120 -3.39 -2.20 -0.03
CA ASP A 120 -2.38 -2.34 -1.09
C ASP A 120 -1.25 -1.31 -0.91
N LEU A 121 -0.60 -1.31 0.27
CA LEU A 121 0.53 -0.43 0.59
C LEU A 121 1.86 -0.95 0.01
N SER A 122 1.83 -1.39 -1.24
CA SER A 122 3.03 -1.77 -1.97
C SER A 122 3.86 -0.54 -2.38
N PRO A 123 5.20 -0.66 -2.55
CA PRO A 123 6.03 0.47 -2.96
C PRO A 123 5.54 1.19 -4.21
N CYS A 124 4.95 0.46 -5.18
CA CYS A 124 4.47 1.03 -6.44
C CYS A 124 3.26 1.96 -6.29
N ASN A 125 2.56 1.92 -5.15
CA ASN A 125 1.43 2.79 -4.83
C ASN A 125 1.83 4.01 -4.00
N PHE A 126 3.14 4.20 -3.77
CA PHE A 126 3.67 5.42 -3.17
C PHE A 126 4.22 6.37 -4.22
N MET A 127 4.01 7.66 -4.00
CA MET A 127 4.59 8.73 -4.79
C MET A 127 5.78 9.33 -4.05
N PHE A 128 6.88 9.55 -4.78
CA PHE A 128 8.15 10.03 -4.25
C PHE A 128 8.50 11.42 -4.77
N ILE A 129 9.03 12.27 -3.90
CA ILE A 129 9.69 13.55 -4.23
C ILE A 129 11.03 13.55 -3.51
N ASN A 130 12.10 13.94 -4.21
CA ASN A 130 13.47 13.97 -3.67
C ASN A 130 13.84 12.64 -2.98
N ASP A 131 13.54 11.53 -3.66
CA ASP A 131 13.79 10.15 -3.21
C ASP A 131 13.04 9.72 -1.93
N LEU A 132 12.07 10.50 -1.45
CA LEU A 132 11.28 10.15 -0.27
C LEU A 132 9.81 9.94 -0.62
N PRO A 133 9.16 8.88 -0.09
CA PRO A 133 7.73 8.71 -0.22
C PRO A 133 7.02 9.82 0.54
N TYR A 134 5.97 10.40 -0.07
CA TYR A 134 5.20 11.47 0.54
C TYR A 134 3.69 11.29 0.48
N ALA A 135 3.20 10.43 -0.42
CA ALA A 135 1.77 10.17 -0.58
C ALA A 135 1.51 8.76 -1.09
N VAL A 136 0.29 8.28 -0.87
CA VAL A 136 -0.23 6.98 -1.31
C VAL A 136 -1.42 7.19 -2.25
N PHE A 137 -1.47 6.42 -3.33
CA PHE A 137 -2.57 6.41 -4.30
C PHE A 137 -3.03 4.96 -4.57
N ASP A 138 -4.05 4.79 -5.41
CA ASP A 138 -4.67 3.48 -5.73
C ASP A 138 -5.39 2.84 -4.54
N TRP A 139 -6.47 3.52 -4.12
CA TRP A 139 -7.29 3.15 -2.96
C TRP A 139 -8.36 2.09 -3.26
N ASP A 140 -8.32 1.44 -4.43
CA ASP A 140 -9.39 0.54 -4.89
C ASP A 140 -9.65 -0.65 -3.95
N ALA A 141 -8.61 -1.09 -3.23
CA ALA A 141 -8.71 -2.17 -2.26
C ALA A 141 -9.11 -1.70 -0.84
N ALA A 142 -9.35 -0.39 -0.65
CA ALA A 142 -9.63 0.14 0.68
C ALA A 142 -10.90 -0.44 1.30
N ASP A 143 -10.82 -0.77 2.58
CA ASP A 143 -11.95 -1.26 3.37
C ASP A 143 -11.73 -1.01 4.87
N ILE A 144 -12.80 -1.12 5.66
CA ILE A 144 -12.70 -1.06 7.13
C ILE A 144 -12.05 -2.36 7.64
N GLY A 145 -10.97 -2.22 8.41
CA GLY A 145 -10.20 -3.37 8.87
C GLY A 145 -9.35 -3.11 10.11
N ASN A 146 -8.50 -4.06 10.41
CA ASN A 146 -7.52 -3.94 11.48
C ASN A 146 -6.27 -3.21 10.97
N PRO A 147 -5.75 -2.17 11.66
CA PRO A 147 -4.51 -1.49 11.27
C PRO A 147 -3.31 -2.41 11.01
N LEU A 148 -3.28 -3.58 11.67
CA LEU A 148 -2.23 -4.58 11.44
C LEU A 148 -2.28 -5.19 10.04
N ASP A 149 -3.42 -5.15 9.36
CA ASP A 149 -3.56 -5.69 8.00
C ASP A 149 -2.73 -4.88 7.01
N ASP A 150 -2.78 -3.55 7.09
CA ASP A 150 -1.95 -2.65 6.29
C ASP A 150 -0.46 -2.77 6.64
N LEU A 151 -0.14 -2.87 7.94
CA LEU A 151 1.24 -3.04 8.39
C LEU A 151 1.83 -4.37 7.93
N ALA A 152 1.06 -5.44 7.97
CA ALA A 152 1.46 -6.76 7.48
C ALA A 152 1.69 -6.75 5.96
N TYR A 153 0.79 -6.10 5.21
CA TYR A 153 0.94 -5.94 3.77
C TYR A 153 2.19 -5.12 3.42
N ALA A 154 2.38 -3.98 4.08
CA ALA A 154 3.56 -3.15 3.90
C ALA A 154 4.85 -3.89 4.29
N ALA A 155 4.85 -4.62 5.41
CA ALA A 155 5.98 -5.44 5.86
C ALA A 155 6.38 -6.45 4.78
N TRP A 156 5.41 -7.18 4.21
CA TRP A 156 5.65 -8.12 3.12
C TRP A 156 6.25 -7.45 1.89
N MET A 157 5.61 -6.39 1.40
CA MET A 157 5.97 -5.79 0.11
C MET A 157 7.25 -4.96 0.17
N TRP A 158 7.47 -4.21 1.25
CA TRP A 158 8.65 -3.34 1.41
C TRP A 158 9.92 -4.11 1.78
N SER A 159 9.79 -5.23 2.51
CA SER A 159 10.94 -6.11 2.80
C SER A 159 11.31 -7.00 1.62
N ASN A 160 10.51 -7.00 0.55
CA ASN A 160 10.66 -7.88 -0.60
C ASN A 160 10.82 -9.35 -0.16
N LEU A 161 9.88 -9.79 0.68
CA LEU A 161 9.88 -11.10 1.35
C LEU A 161 9.98 -12.28 0.36
N GLY A 162 9.53 -12.08 -0.88
CA GLY A 162 9.59 -13.07 -1.95
C GLY A 162 10.97 -13.20 -2.63
N ASN A 163 11.95 -12.35 -2.30
CA ASN A 163 13.29 -12.42 -2.89
C ASN A 163 14.20 -13.29 -2.05
N ASP A 164 14.67 -14.42 -2.61
CA ASP A 164 15.53 -15.38 -1.92
C ASP A 164 16.94 -14.83 -1.59
N GLU A 165 17.36 -13.74 -2.21
CA GLU A 165 18.63 -13.06 -1.91
C GLU A 165 18.57 -12.25 -0.62
N ASN A 166 17.37 -11.91 -0.12
CA ASN A 166 17.21 -11.17 1.13
C ASN A 166 17.35 -12.08 2.34
N SER A 167 18.29 -11.76 3.22
CA SER A 167 18.46 -12.51 4.48
C SER A 167 17.30 -12.25 5.44
N PRO A 168 17.00 -13.18 6.38
CA PRO A 168 16.04 -12.93 7.46
C PRO A 168 16.33 -11.66 8.25
N ALA A 169 17.63 -11.33 8.42
CA ALA A 169 18.07 -10.12 9.11
C ALA A 169 17.70 -8.85 8.34
N ASP A 170 17.90 -8.81 7.01
CA ASP A 170 17.52 -7.65 6.19
C ASP A 170 16.00 -7.45 6.17
N ILE A 171 15.26 -8.55 6.02
CA ILE A 171 13.79 -8.55 6.08
C ILE A 171 13.31 -8.00 7.42
N GLY A 172 13.80 -8.56 8.53
CA GLY A 172 13.38 -8.17 9.87
C GLY A 172 13.72 -6.72 10.21
N LYS A 173 14.90 -6.23 9.81
CA LYS A 173 15.29 -4.82 9.98
C LYS A 173 14.39 -3.88 9.20
N THR A 174 14.06 -4.24 7.95
CA THR A 174 13.12 -3.44 7.12
C THR A 174 11.76 -3.35 7.78
N ILE A 175 11.22 -4.47 8.25
CA ILE A 175 9.94 -4.51 8.96
C ILE A 175 10.02 -3.65 10.22
N ASN A 176 11.08 -3.83 11.04
CA ASN A 176 11.25 -3.07 12.27
C ASN A 176 11.26 -1.56 12.03
N ALA A 177 11.96 -1.08 10.99
CA ALA A 177 12.03 0.35 10.66
C ALA A 177 10.65 0.96 10.37
N ILE A 178 9.79 0.23 9.65
CA ILE A 178 8.39 0.66 9.39
C ILE A 178 7.59 0.68 10.69
N LEU A 179 7.69 -0.37 11.51
CA LEU A 179 6.93 -0.49 12.76
C LEU A 179 7.33 0.55 13.81
N ASP A 180 8.64 0.86 13.91
CA ASP A 180 9.17 1.91 14.78
C ASP A 180 8.63 3.29 14.37
N ALA A 181 8.68 3.61 13.08
CA ALA A 181 8.17 4.86 12.55
C ALA A 181 6.64 4.98 12.68
N TYR A 182 5.92 3.88 12.55
CA TYR A 182 4.48 3.81 12.83
C TYR A 182 4.19 3.98 14.32
N GLY A 183 5.10 3.56 15.20
CA GLY A 183 4.92 3.55 16.65
C GLY A 183 4.08 2.37 17.13
N LEU A 184 4.24 1.20 16.50
CA LEU A 184 3.57 -0.03 16.95
C LEU A 184 4.23 -0.54 18.22
N SER A 185 3.43 -0.79 19.27
CA SER A 185 3.96 -1.31 20.54
C SER A 185 4.46 -2.75 20.38
N LYS A 186 5.45 -3.13 21.20
CA LYS A 186 6.09 -4.46 21.15
C LYS A 186 5.07 -5.60 21.32
N GLU A 187 4.08 -5.42 22.19
CA GLU A 187 3.04 -6.43 22.44
C GLU A 187 2.19 -6.72 21.18
N LYS A 188 2.01 -5.71 20.33
CA LYS A 188 1.26 -5.88 19.07
C LYS A 188 2.12 -6.44 17.93
N ARG A 189 3.46 -6.29 18.01
CA ARG A 189 4.37 -6.80 16.97
C ARG A 189 4.40 -8.32 16.90
N ILE A 190 4.14 -8.99 18.03
CA ILE A 190 4.06 -10.46 18.11
C ILE A 190 2.94 -11.02 17.21
N LEU A 191 1.91 -10.22 16.93
CA LEU A 191 0.77 -10.62 16.10
C LEU A 191 1.02 -10.41 14.60
N LEU A 192 2.17 -9.82 14.22
CA LEU A 192 2.37 -9.38 12.85
C LEU A 192 2.69 -10.54 11.90
N ASP A 193 3.41 -11.55 12.36
CA ASP A 193 3.78 -12.71 11.53
C ASP A 193 2.54 -13.49 11.06
N GLU A 194 1.60 -13.76 11.96
CA GLU A 194 0.32 -14.37 11.60
C GLU A 194 -0.45 -13.49 10.60
N ARG A 195 -0.46 -12.18 10.81
CA ARG A 195 -1.10 -11.22 9.90
C ARG A 195 -0.43 -11.17 8.53
N ILE A 196 0.89 -11.31 8.45
CA ILE A 196 1.60 -11.40 7.17
C ILE A 196 1.12 -12.64 6.39
N HIS A 197 1.05 -13.81 7.02
CA HIS A 197 0.50 -15.01 6.40
C HIS A 197 -0.94 -14.81 5.91
N GLU A 198 -1.81 -14.27 6.76
CA GLU A 198 -3.21 -14.00 6.40
C GLU A 198 -3.32 -13.06 5.19
N GLN A 199 -2.49 -11.99 5.14
CA GLN A 199 -2.51 -11.04 4.02
C GLN A 199 -2.02 -11.70 2.73
N ILE A 200 -0.93 -12.47 2.77
CA ILE A 200 -0.43 -13.20 1.60
C ILE A 200 -1.49 -14.15 1.07
N GLN A 201 -2.12 -14.94 1.93
CA GLN A 201 -3.17 -15.89 1.56
C GLN A 201 -4.43 -15.20 1.02
N ARG A 202 -4.81 -14.06 1.59
CA ARG A 202 -5.92 -13.24 1.07
C ARG A 202 -5.64 -12.78 -0.37
N VAL A 203 -4.44 -12.26 -0.61
CA VAL A 203 -4.02 -11.82 -1.95
C VAL A 203 -3.97 -13.01 -2.92
N ALA A 204 -3.38 -14.14 -2.53
CA ALA A 204 -3.33 -15.34 -3.36
C ALA A 204 -4.73 -15.80 -3.81
N LYS A 205 -5.68 -15.83 -2.88
CA LYS A 205 -7.09 -16.18 -3.19
C LYS A 205 -7.75 -15.18 -4.13
N SER A 206 -7.53 -13.89 -3.92
CA SER A 206 -8.06 -12.83 -4.78
C SER A 206 -7.50 -12.93 -6.21
N LEU A 207 -6.19 -13.16 -6.34
CA LEU A 207 -5.53 -13.34 -7.64
C LEU A 207 -6.03 -14.60 -8.36
N LEU A 208 -6.25 -15.68 -7.63
CA LEU A 208 -6.82 -16.90 -8.18
C LEU A 208 -8.25 -16.68 -8.68
N ALA A 209 -9.09 -15.99 -7.90
CA ALA A 209 -10.46 -15.65 -8.29
C ALA A 209 -10.51 -14.74 -9.54
N ALA A 210 -9.49 -13.90 -9.73
CA ALA A 210 -9.30 -13.08 -10.93
C ALA A 210 -8.65 -13.84 -12.11
N ASN A 211 -8.47 -15.15 -12.00
CA ASN A 211 -7.80 -16.01 -12.98
C ASN A 211 -6.33 -15.62 -13.28
N LEU A 212 -5.67 -15.00 -12.32
CA LEU A 212 -4.24 -14.64 -12.36
C LEU A 212 -3.40 -15.74 -11.70
N ILE A 213 -3.45 -16.96 -12.24
CA ILE A 213 -2.88 -18.18 -11.65
C ILE A 213 -1.37 -18.04 -11.34
N PRO A 214 -0.51 -17.53 -12.25
CA PRO A 214 0.93 -17.41 -11.94
C PRO A 214 1.20 -16.47 -10.76
N ASN A 215 0.42 -15.38 -10.64
CA ASN A 215 0.56 -14.43 -9.53
C ASN A 215 0.07 -15.02 -8.20
N SER A 216 -1.01 -15.82 -8.23
CA SER A 216 -1.48 -16.57 -7.07
C SER A 216 -0.45 -17.61 -6.62
N GLN A 217 0.18 -18.32 -7.54
CA GLN A 217 1.26 -19.27 -7.24
C GLN A 217 2.46 -18.57 -6.60
N TRP A 218 2.90 -17.45 -7.16
CA TRP A 218 3.97 -16.64 -6.57
C TRP A 218 3.65 -16.23 -5.13
N ALA A 219 2.43 -15.77 -4.84
CA ALA A 219 2.05 -15.42 -3.47
C ALA A 219 2.12 -16.61 -2.51
N ASN A 220 1.67 -17.79 -2.95
CA ASN A 220 1.80 -19.02 -2.15
C ASN A 220 3.25 -19.43 -1.89
N ASP A 221 4.14 -19.27 -2.90
CA ASP A 221 5.57 -19.57 -2.74
C ASP A 221 6.22 -18.61 -1.73
N VAL A 222 5.84 -17.31 -1.75
CA VAL A 222 6.28 -16.33 -0.74
C VAL A 222 5.83 -16.73 0.65
N ASP A 223 4.58 -17.16 0.82
CA ASP A 223 4.03 -17.59 2.10
C ASP A 223 4.82 -18.79 2.68
N GLN A 224 5.07 -19.80 1.83
CA GLN A 224 5.88 -20.96 2.22
C GLN A 224 7.31 -20.59 2.60
N ARG A 225 7.92 -19.62 1.90
CA ARG A 225 9.23 -19.10 2.25
C ARG A 225 9.20 -18.41 3.61
N PHE A 226 8.26 -17.51 3.83
CA PHE A 226 8.12 -16.80 5.11
C PHE A 226 7.92 -17.77 6.25
N TYR A 227 7.11 -18.79 6.10
CA TYR A 227 6.91 -19.82 7.10
C TYR A 227 8.22 -20.49 7.55
N LYS A 228 9.18 -20.67 6.63
CA LYS A 228 10.49 -21.26 6.94
C LYS A 228 11.42 -20.34 7.74
N ILE A 229 11.35 -19.02 7.50
CA ILE A 229 12.30 -18.04 8.05
C ILE A 229 11.71 -17.15 9.14
N GLN A 230 10.40 -17.20 9.40
CA GLN A 230 9.69 -16.27 10.29
C GLN A 230 10.29 -16.19 11.70
N ASN A 231 10.73 -17.32 12.27
CA ASN A 231 11.34 -17.35 13.60
C ASN A 231 12.65 -16.55 13.68
N GLU A 232 13.39 -16.45 12.56
CA GLU A 232 14.59 -15.64 12.48
C GLU A 232 14.25 -14.17 12.23
N VAL A 233 13.26 -13.91 11.38
CA VAL A 233 12.79 -12.56 11.03
C VAL A 233 12.20 -11.84 12.25
N ILE A 234 11.37 -12.53 13.05
CA ILE A 234 10.69 -11.98 14.23
C ILE A 234 11.66 -11.46 15.29
N LEU A 235 12.86 -12.02 15.40
CA LEU A 235 13.88 -11.58 16.34
C LEU A 235 14.28 -10.11 16.18
N TYR A 236 14.06 -9.52 14.99
CA TYR A 236 14.44 -8.16 14.66
C TYR A 236 13.37 -7.13 14.94
N TYR A 237 12.10 -7.53 15.11
CA TYR A 237 11.03 -6.54 15.30
C TYR A 237 10.09 -6.80 16.49
N ALA A 238 10.09 -8.00 17.07
CA ALA A 238 9.19 -8.33 18.19
C ALA A 238 9.86 -8.22 19.58
N ASN A 239 11.21 -8.07 19.63
CA ASN A 239 11.98 -7.99 20.89
C ASN A 239 12.21 -6.56 21.38
#